data_eecd95263615f2f8b3a2bf4dde43bbe7
#
_entry.id   eecd95263615f2f8b3a2bf4dde43bbe7
#
_cell.length_a   1.000
_cell.length_b   1.000
_cell.length_c   1.000
_cell.angle_alpha   90.00
_cell.angle_beta   90.00
_cell.angle_gamma   90.00
#
_symmetry.space_group_name_H-M   'P 1'
#
loop_
_entity.id
_entity.type
_entity.pdbx_description
1 polymer ?
#
loop_
_entity_poly.entity_id
_entity_poly.type
_entity_poly.pdbx_seq_one_letter_code
_entity_poly.pdbx_strand_id
1 'polypeptide(L)'
;MRKSPTYCCVYEPDDNDTLLVTCPDFPELVTYGEDVHQAWVNANGALEEAIAARISDGREIPTPTPRDQIASQNAFWVKLSTLTAQKVLLYNLLPEIGITRAELARNLKWHREQVDRLFRLDHASKADQMDAAFKALGHEVEVTVRKSDPAEVIRRVS
;
A
#
# COMPACT_ATOMS: atom_id res chain seq x y z
N MET A 1 -13.05 -2.10 11.49
CA MET A 1 -12.06 -0.99 11.34
C MET A 1 -10.90 -1.45 10.46
N ARG A 2 -10.57 -0.68 9.46
CA ARG A 2 -9.47 -1.00 8.54
C ARG A 2 -8.22 -0.26 8.93
N LYS A 3 -7.12 -0.97 9.03
CA LYS A 3 -5.82 -0.38 9.36
C LYS A 3 -5.02 -0.08 8.10
N SER A 4 -4.04 0.80 8.24
CA SER A 4 -3.07 1.07 7.18
C SER A 4 -2.42 -0.25 6.73
N PRO A 5 -2.43 -0.56 5.42
CA PRO A 5 -1.84 -1.80 4.92
C PRO A 5 -0.33 -1.84 5.16
N THR A 6 0.15 -3.00 5.62
CA THR A 6 1.58 -3.28 5.78
C THR A 6 1.84 -4.62 5.10
N TYR A 7 2.64 -4.60 4.04
CA TYR A 7 2.92 -5.79 3.24
C TYR A 7 4.25 -6.41 3.64
N CYS A 8 4.27 -7.73 3.63
CA CYS A 8 5.48 -8.49 3.88
C CYS A 8 6.22 -8.74 2.58
N CYS A 9 7.52 -8.48 2.57
CA CYS A 9 8.43 -8.90 1.52
C CYS A 9 9.41 -9.90 2.11
N VAL A 10 9.82 -10.87 1.31
CA VAL A 10 10.83 -11.86 1.68
C VAL A 10 12.09 -11.63 0.88
N TYR A 11 13.23 -11.93 1.48
CA TYR A 11 14.50 -11.78 0.80
C TYR A 11 15.35 -13.04 0.95
N GLU A 12 16.15 -13.30 -0.06
CA GLU A 12 17.08 -14.44 -0.08
C GLU A 12 18.36 -14.06 -0.80
N PRO A 13 19.49 -14.73 -0.47
CA PRO A 13 20.72 -14.53 -1.22
C PRO A 13 20.53 -14.87 -2.70
N ASP A 14 21.09 -14.05 -3.56
CA ASP A 14 21.09 -14.25 -5.00
C ASP A 14 22.53 -14.22 -5.53
N ASP A 15 22.68 -14.50 -6.81
CA ASP A 15 23.98 -14.42 -7.48
C ASP A 15 24.53 -12.99 -7.32
N ASN A 16 25.85 -12.84 -7.35
CA ASN A 16 26.55 -11.55 -7.22
C ASN A 16 26.49 -10.92 -5.82
N ASP A 17 26.32 -11.71 -4.78
CA ASP A 17 26.27 -11.25 -3.37
C ASP A 17 25.18 -10.21 -3.10
N THR A 18 24.12 -10.24 -3.89
CA THR A 18 22.94 -9.40 -3.67
C THR A 18 21.82 -10.18 -2.97
N LEU A 19 20.80 -9.46 -2.52
CA LEU A 19 19.59 -10.05 -1.98
C LEU A 19 18.47 -9.87 -2.99
N LEU A 20 17.81 -10.97 -3.35
CA LEU A 20 16.60 -10.97 -4.16
C LEU A 20 15.39 -10.74 -3.25
N VAL A 21 14.53 -9.83 -3.64
CA VAL A 21 13.32 -9.49 -2.88
C VAL A 21 12.09 -9.84 -3.70
N THR A 22 11.17 -10.55 -3.08
CA THR A 22 9.83 -10.84 -3.63
C THR A 22 8.77 -10.52 -2.60
N CYS A 23 7.52 -10.39 -3.05
CA CYS A 23 6.40 -10.10 -2.16
C CYS A 23 5.28 -11.11 -2.41
N PRO A 24 4.89 -11.92 -1.40
CA PRO A 24 3.82 -12.90 -1.58
C PRO A 24 2.51 -12.32 -2.10
N ASP A 25 2.14 -11.11 -1.67
CA ASP A 25 0.90 -10.47 -2.06
C ASP A 25 0.97 -9.79 -3.44
N PHE A 26 2.17 -9.56 -3.96
CA PHE A 26 2.42 -8.94 -5.27
C PHE A 26 3.41 -9.77 -6.07
N PRO A 27 2.93 -10.82 -6.78
CA PRO A 27 3.83 -11.71 -7.53
C PRO A 27 4.68 -11.00 -8.58
N GLU A 28 4.21 -9.85 -9.08
CA GLU A 28 4.93 -9.03 -10.05
C GLU A 28 6.10 -8.24 -9.45
N LEU A 29 6.16 -8.14 -8.11
CA LEU A 29 7.20 -7.39 -7.44
C LEU A 29 8.46 -8.25 -7.33
N VAL A 30 9.52 -7.81 -8.01
CA VAL A 30 10.87 -8.37 -7.90
C VAL A 30 11.84 -7.21 -7.85
N THR A 31 12.69 -7.19 -6.82
CA THR A 31 13.74 -6.18 -6.71
C THR A 31 14.95 -6.76 -5.99
N TYR A 32 15.99 -5.98 -5.82
CA TYR A 32 17.27 -6.41 -5.28
C TYR A 32 17.82 -5.36 -4.32
N GLY A 33 18.75 -5.77 -3.49
CA GLY A 33 19.55 -4.85 -2.67
C GLY A 33 20.89 -5.47 -2.35
N GLU A 34 21.90 -4.63 -2.09
CA GLU A 34 23.23 -5.09 -1.69
C GLU A 34 23.25 -5.58 -0.23
N ASP A 35 22.36 -5.03 0.57
CA ASP A 35 22.13 -5.42 1.95
C ASP A 35 20.63 -5.35 2.29
N VAL A 36 20.27 -5.74 3.49
CA VAL A 36 18.87 -5.78 3.91
C VAL A 36 18.23 -4.39 3.92
N HIS A 37 18.98 -3.38 4.34
CA HIS A 37 18.46 -2.00 4.36
C HIS A 37 18.15 -1.49 2.94
N GLN A 38 19.09 -1.66 2.02
CA GLN A 38 18.88 -1.26 0.62
C GLN A 38 17.74 -2.07 -0.02
N ALA A 39 17.69 -3.37 0.27
CA ALA A 39 16.60 -4.22 -0.19
C ALA A 39 15.23 -3.70 0.29
N TRP A 40 15.15 -3.28 1.55
CA TRP A 40 13.95 -2.70 2.12
C TRP A 40 13.57 -1.37 1.45
N VAL A 41 14.53 -0.48 1.24
CA VAL A 41 14.30 0.80 0.54
C VAL A 41 13.78 0.54 -0.88
N ASN A 42 14.42 -0.37 -1.60
CA ASN A 42 14.03 -0.71 -2.98
C ASN A 42 12.65 -1.37 -3.02
N ALA A 43 12.33 -2.20 -2.03
CA ALA A 43 11.02 -2.84 -1.91
C ALA A 43 9.89 -1.81 -1.69
N ASN A 44 10.15 -0.76 -0.92
CA ASN A 44 9.18 0.33 -0.72
C ASN A 44 8.81 0.98 -2.06
N GLY A 45 9.81 1.33 -2.87
CA GLY A 45 9.58 1.92 -4.19
C GLY A 45 8.87 0.96 -5.14
N ALA A 46 9.32 -0.29 -5.18
CA ALA A 46 8.72 -1.31 -6.05
C ALA A 46 7.26 -1.61 -5.67
N LEU A 47 6.93 -1.59 -4.38
CA LEU A 47 5.56 -1.79 -3.92
C LEU A 47 4.66 -0.62 -4.36
N GLU A 48 5.11 0.60 -4.21
CA GLU A 48 4.34 1.76 -4.68
C GLU A 48 4.09 1.70 -6.18
N GLU A 49 5.09 1.33 -6.96
CA GLU A 49 4.94 1.16 -8.41
C GLU A 49 3.93 0.06 -8.75
N ALA A 50 4.00 -1.07 -8.06
CA ALA A 50 3.06 -2.18 -8.27
C ALA A 50 1.62 -1.77 -7.94
N ILE A 51 1.41 -1.07 -6.83
CA ILE A 51 0.10 -0.56 -6.44
C ILE A 51 -0.42 0.45 -7.47
N ALA A 52 0.41 1.41 -7.86
CA ALA A 52 0.03 2.42 -8.85
C ALA A 52 -0.36 1.79 -10.19
N ALA A 53 0.38 0.78 -10.64
CA ALA A 53 0.06 0.05 -11.87
C ALA A 53 -1.27 -0.69 -11.76
N ARG A 54 -1.53 -1.36 -10.65
CA ARG A 54 -2.81 -2.05 -10.44
C ARG A 54 -4.00 -1.08 -10.42
N ILE A 55 -3.85 0.05 -9.75
CA ILE A 55 -4.90 1.09 -9.74
C ILE A 55 -5.17 1.58 -11.17
N SER A 56 -4.10 1.86 -11.93
CA SER A 56 -4.22 2.33 -13.31
C SER A 56 -4.93 1.30 -14.20
N ASP A 57 -4.68 0.01 -13.98
CA ASP A 57 -5.26 -1.08 -14.75
C ASP A 57 -6.63 -1.53 -14.22
N GLY A 58 -7.13 -0.93 -13.14
CA GLY A 58 -8.39 -1.34 -12.52
C GLY A 58 -8.32 -2.71 -11.86
N ARG A 59 -7.12 -3.16 -11.46
CA ARG A 59 -6.90 -4.46 -10.85
C ARG A 59 -7.05 -4.38 -9.33
N GLU A 60 -7.35 -5.51 -8.73
CA GLU A 60 -7.48 -5.64 -7.29
C GLU A 60 -6.15 -5.38 -6.56
N ILE A 61 -6.23 -4.68 -5.44
CA ILE A 61 -5.11 -4.55 -4.50
C ILE A 61 -5.39 -5.50 -3.34
N PRO A 62 -4.53 -6.51 -3.13
CA PRO A 62 -4.79 -7.52 -2.12
C PRO A 62 -4.70 -6.97 -0.70
N THR A 63 -5.48 -7.57 0.19
CA THR A 63 -5.29 -7.39 1.63
C THR A 63 -3.98 -8.05 2.05
N PRO A 64 -3.16 -7.40 2.89
CA PRO A 64 -1.89 -8.00 3.31
C PRO A 64 -2.06 -9.35 3.98
N THR A 65 -1.24 -10.31 3.61
CA THR A 65 -1.17 -11.60 4.29
C THR A 65 -0.72 -11.39 5.74
N PRO A 66 -1.41 -11.97 6.73
CA PRO A 66 -1.03 -11.87 8.13
C PRO A 66 0.41 -12.38 8.39
N ARG A 67 1.09 -11.75 9.35
CA ARG A 67 2.49 -12.08 9.66
C ARG A 67 2.71 -13.54 10.05
N ASP A 68 1.77 -14.13 10.75
CA ASP A 68 1.83 -15.53 11.20
C ASP A 68 1.68 -16.53 10.05
N GLN A 69 1.20 -16.09 8.90
CA GLN A 69 1.08 -16.92 7.71
C GLN A 69 2.27 -16.82 6.76
N ILE A 70 3.26 -16.00 7.08
CA ILE A 70 4.47 -15.87 6.28
C ILE A 70 5.49 -16.91 6.75
N ALA A 71 5.77 -17.88 5.87
CA ALA A 71 6.65 -19.01 6.20
C ALA A 71 8.13 -18.64 6.21
N SER A 72 8.55 -17.62 5.45
CA SER A 72 9.95 -17.25 5.35
C SER A 72 10.48 -16.66 6.65
N GLN A 73 11.72 -17.05 6.99
CA GLN A 73 12.44 -16.53 8.14
C GLN A 73 13.11 -15.18 7.86
N ASN A 74 13.43 -14.92 6.58
CA ASN A 74 14.02 -13.67 6.14
C ASN A 74 12.94 -12.79 5.51
N ALA A 75 12.42 -11.87 6.30
CA ALA A 75 11.32 -11.03 5.88
C ALA A 75 11.46 -9.62 6.47
N PHE A 76 10.86 -8.66 5.78
CA PHE A 76 10.64 -7.33 6.31
C PHE A 76 9.27 -6.82 5.89
N TRP A 77 8.81 -5.80 6.58
CA TRP A 77 7.49 -5.24 6.34
C TRP A 77 7.60 -3.85 5.76
N VAL A 78 6.82 -3.64 4.70
CA VAL A 78 6.71 -2.36 4.02
C VAL A 78 5.38 -1.73 4.42
N LYS A 79 5.45 -0.67 5.20
CA LYS A 79 4.27 0.10 5.59
C LYS A 79 4.08 1.23 4.59
N LEU A 80 2.88 1.36 4.05
CA LEU A 80 2.55 2.47 3.17
C LEU A 80 2.56 3.79 3.93
N SER A 81 2.96 4.86 3.26
CA SER A 81 2.80 6.21 3.82
C SER A 81 1.33 6.50 4.09
N THR A 82 1.06 7.45 4.98
CA THR A 82 -0.32 7.75 5.39
C THR A 82 -1.23 8.07 4.20
N LEU A 83 -0.78 8.91 3.29
CA LEU A 83 -1.58 9.28 2.12
C LEU A 83 -1.78 8.11 1.16
N THR A 84 -0.73 7.36 0.86
CA THR A 84 -0.84 6.17 0.01
C THR A 84 -1.78 5.14 0.61
N ALA A 85 -1.67 4.92 1.92
CA ALA A 85 -2.57 4.02 2.64
C ALA A 85 -4.03 4.44 2.51
N GLN A 86 -4.33 5.74 2.68
CA GLN A 86 -5.68 6.27 2.49
C GLN A 86 -6.18 6.04 1.06
N LYS A 87 -5.35 6.27 0.06
CA LYS A 87 -5.72 6.07 -1.35
C LYS A 87 -6.03 4.61 -1.65
N VAL A 88 -5.25 3.68 -1.12
CA VAL A 88 -5.48 2.24 -1.27
C VAL A 88 -6.77 1.83 -0.57
N LEU A 89 -7.00 2.29 0.66
CA LEU A 89 -8.23 2.00 1.39
C LEU A 89 -9.47 2.55 0.67
N LEU A 90 -9.39 3.75 0.13
CA LEU A 90 -10.48 4.34 -0.64
C LEU A 90 -10.73 3.54 -1.93
N TYR A 91 -9.67 3.17 -2.64
CA TYR A 91 -9.76 2.36 -3.86
C TYR A 91 -10.48 1.04 -3.61
N ASN A 92 -10.12 0.34 -2.54
CA ASN A 92 -10.74 -0.94 -2.20
C ASN A 92 -12.17 -0.79 -1.69
N LEU A 93 -12.52 0.35 -1.13
CA LEU A 93 -13.84 0.60 -0.57
C LEU A 93 -14.93 0.76 -1.64
N LEU A 94 -14.59 1.35 -2.79
CA LEU A 94 -15.56 1.61 -3.86
C LEU A 94 -16.27 0.33 -4.34
N PRO A 95 -15.55 -0.74 -4.73
CA PRO A 95 -16.22 -1.96 -5.18
C PRO A 95 -16.99 -2.67 -4.07
N GLU A 96 -16.57 -2.54 -2.82
CA GLU A 96 -17.29 -3.14 -1.69
C GLU A 96 -18.65 -2.47 -1.47
N ILE A 97 -18.71 -1.14 -1.62
CA ILE A 97 -19.97 -0.39 -1.53
C ILE A 97 -20.75 -0.52 -2.82
N GLY A 98 -20.09 -0.80 -3.92
CA GLY A 98 -20.72 -0.96 -5.23
C GLY A 98 -20.96 0.37 -5.94
N ILE A 99 -20.09 1.36 -5.72
CA ILE A 99 -20.19 2.64 -6.43
C ILE A 99 -18.96 2.88 -7.32
N THR A 100 -19.17 3.65 -8.37
CA THR A 100 -18.12 4.03 -9.31
C THR A 100 -17.51 5.37 -8.93
N ARG A 101 -16.36 5.69 -9.55
CA ARG A 101 -15.75 7.02 -9.40
C ARG A 101 -16.67 8.13 -9.90
N ALA A 102 -17.44 7.87 -10.97
CA ALA A 102 -18.42 8.83 -11.49
C ALA A 102 -19.51 9.12 -10.47
N GLU A 103 -20.01 8.09 -9.79
CA GLU A 103 -21.01 8.26 -8.73
C GLU A 103 -20.43 9.02 -7.52
N LEU A 104 -19.18 8.73 -7.16
CA LEU A 104 -18.50 9.47 -6.09
C LEU A 104 -18.36 10.95 -6.46
N ALA A 105 -17.99 11.24 -7.70
CA ALA A 105 -17.90 12.62 -8.19
C ALA A 105 -19.24 13.34 -8.10
N ARG A 106 -20.33 12.68 -8.49
CA ARG A 106 -21.69 13.25 -8.36
C ARG A 106 -22.05 13.52 -6.92
N ASN A 107 -21.76 12.57 -6.02
CA ASN A 107 -22.07 12.72 -4.59
C ASN A 107 -21.31 13.89 -3.95
N LEU A 108 -20.07 14.08 -4.38
CA LEU A 108 -19.21 15.16 -3.89
C LEU A 108 -19.45 16.49 -4.62
N LYS A 109 -20.15 16.47 -5.75
CA LYS A 109 -20.29 17.61 -6.67
C LYS A 109 -18.93 18.10 -7.18
N TRP A 110 -18.04 17.15 -7.44
CA TRP A 110 -16.71 17.38 -7.98
C TRP A 110 -16.65 16.98 -9.45
N HIS A 111 -15.67 17.54 -10.17
CA HIS A 111 -15.33 17.06 -11.51
C HIS A 111 -14.69 15.67 -11.40
N ARG A 112 -14.86 14.85 -12.44
CA ARG A 112 -14.29 13.50 -12.48
C ARG A 112 -12.79 13.50 -12.27
N GLU A 113 -12.09 14.47 -12.84
CA GLU A 113 -10.64 14.59 -12.70
C GLU A 113 -10.21 14.81 -11.25
N GLN A 114 -11.00 15.52 -10.45
CA GLN A 114 -10.71 15.69 -9.03
C GLN A 114 -10.80 14.38 -8.27
N VAL A 115 -11.77 13.53 -8.62
CA VAL A 115 -11.90 12.19 -8.04
C VAL A 115 -10.76 11.29 -8.51
N ASP A 116 -10.41 11.31 -9.78
CA ASP A 116 -9.32 10.49 -10.31
C ASP A 116 -7.98 10.75 -9.61
N ARG A 117 -7.73 12.01 -9.21
CA ARG A 117 -6.51 12.37 -8.44
C ARG A 117 -6.46 11.73 -7.07
N LEU A 118 -7.59 11.40 -6.47
CA LEU A 118 -7.63 10.70 -5.17
C LEU A 118 -7.02 9.29 -5.26
N PHE A 119 -6.96 8.74 -6.47
CA PHE A 119 -6.44 7.39 -6.73
C PHE A 119 -5.06 7.38 -7.39
N ARG A 120 -4.48 8.55 -7.61
CA ARG A 120 -3.12 8.67 -8.16
C ARG A 120 -2.12 8.82 -7.03
N LEU A 121 -1.18 7.89 -6.94
CA LEU A 121 -0.18 7.90 -5.88
C LEU A 121 0.85 9.02 -6.04
N ASP A 122 1.03 9.51 -7.26
CA ASP A 122 1.93 10.62 -7.58
C ASP A 122 1.32 12.01 -7.32
N HIS A 123 0.07 12.05 -6.86
CA HIS A 123 -0.62 13.30 -6.54
C HIS A 123 -0.73 13.48 -5.03
N ALA A 124 -0.25 14.61 -4.52
CA ALA A 124 -0.33 14.97 -3.10
C ALA A 124 -1.73 15.52 -2.76
N SER A 125 -2.72 14.63 -2.68
CA SER A 125 -4.08 15.02 -2.32
C SER A 125 -4.13 15.60 -0.90
N LYS A 126 -4.95 16.63 -0.71
CA LYS A 126 -5.12 17.27 0.59
C LYS A 126 -5.92 16.38 1.54
N ALA A 127 -5.60 16.46 2.82
CA ALA A 127 -6.27 15.68 3.85
C ALA A 127 -7.79 15.90 3.86
N ASP A 128 -8.24 17.14 3.69
CA ASP A 128 -9.66 17.47 3.66
C ASP A 128 -10.40 16.85 2.46
N GLN A 129 -9.70 16.69 1.32
CA GLN A 129 -10.28 16.03 0.16
C GLN A 129 -10.42 14.52 0.40
N MET A 130 -9.42 13.90 1.03
CA MET A 130 -9.51 12.49 1.41
C MET A 130 -10.64 12.25 2.42
N ASP A 131 -10.74 13.12 3.43
CA ASP A 131 -11.82 13.06 4.43
C ASP A 131 -13.19 13.17 3.77
N ALA A 132 -13.36 14.11 2.85
CA ALA A 132 -14.62 14.32 2.14
C ALA A 132 -15.03 13.06 1.33
N ALA A 133 -14.07 12.42 0.68
CA ALA A 133 -14.34 11.22 -0.10
C ALA A 133 -14.81 10.06 0.79
N PHE A 134 -14.13 9.80 1.90
CA PHE A 134 -14.55 8.77 2.86
C PHE A 134 -15.92 9.09 3.45
N LYS A 135 -16.14 10.33 3.84
CA LYS A 135 -17.42 10.78 4.40
C LYS A 135 -18.58 10.57 3.43
N ALA A 136 -18.36 10.85 2.14
CA ALA A 136 -19.37 10.61 1.10
C ALA A 136 -19.73 9.12 0.97
N LEU A 137 -18.86 8.23 1.42
CA LEU A 137 -19.07 6.78 1.43
C LEU A 137 -19.56 6.26 2.79
N GLY A 138 -19.92 7.14 3.71
CA GLY A 138 -20.39 6.77 5.03
C GLY A 138 -19.28 6.31 5.98
N HIS A 139 -18.04 6.70 5.71
CA HIS A 139 -16.86 6.32 6.48
C HIS A 139 -16.12 7.55 6.99
N GLU A 140 -15.32 7.37 8.01
CA GLU A 140 -14.43 8.40 8.52
C GLU A 140 -13.05 7.84 8.76
N VAL A 141 -12.04 8.72 8.67
CA VAL A 141 -10.64 8.36 8.90
C VAL A 141 -10.28 8.70 10.34
N GLU A 142 -9.77 7.69 11.05
CA GLU A 142 -9.19 7.88 12.38
C GLU A 142 -7.68 7.90 12.26
N VAL A 143 -7.03 8.72 13.09
CA VAL A 143 -5.57 8.85 13.10
C VAL A 143 -5.03 8.35 14.42
N THR A 144 -4.08 7.43 14.34
CA THR A 144 -3.37 6.88 15.49
C THR A 144 -1.87 7.14 15.33
N VAL A 145 -1.26 7.66 16.38
CA VAL A 145 0.19 7.85 16.43
C VAL A 145 0.75 6.91 17.48
N ARG A 146 1.76 6.15 17.09
CA ARG A 146 2.46 5.25 18.01
C ARG A 146 3.97 5.38 17.84
N LYS A 147 4.71 4.99 18.87
CA LYS A 147 6.16 4.91 18.76
C LYS A 147 6.52 3.79 17.78
N SER A 148 7.43 4.07 16.86
CA SER A 148 7.93 3.05 15.95
C SER A 148 8.96 2.16 16.63
N ASP A 149 8.94 0.86 16.29
CA ASP A 149 9.95 -0.09 16.72
C ASP A 149 10.68 -0.60 15.49
N PRO A 150 11.97 -0.24 15.29
CA PRO A 150 12.75 -0.73 14.14
C PRO A 150 12.83 -2.25 14.09
N ALA A 151 12.78 -2.94 15.23
CA ALA A 151 12.81 -4.40 15.28
C ALA A 151 11.57 -5.05 14.67
N GLU A 152 10.45 -4.34 14.62
CA GLU A 152 9.22 -4.84 13.98
C GLU A 152 9.28 -4.80 12.45
N VAL A 153 10.18 -3.99 11.89
CA VAL A 153 10.26 -3.79 10.44
C VAL A 153 10.98 -4.94 9.76
N ILE A 154 12.09 -5.39 10.33
CA ILE A 154 12.93 -6.43 9.73
C ILE A 154 13.00 -7.63 10.66
N ARG A 155 12.59 -8.81 10.16
CA ARG A 155 12.74 -10.09 10.82
C ARG A 155 13.96 -10.81 10.22
N ARG A 156 14.89 -11.20 11.08
CA ARG A 156 16.09 -11.94 10.69
C ARG A 156 16.10 -13.31 11.36
N VAL A 157 16.71 -14.24 10.68
CA VAL A 157 17.05 -15.53 11.30
C VAL A 157 18.20 -15.29 12.25
N SER A 158 18.04 -15.67 13.49
CA SER A 158 19.11 -15.67 14.50
C SER A 158 19.95 -16.93 14.43
#